data_ccbfcec62f43f19ee4c91e3257887639
#
_entry.id   ccbfcec62f43f19ee4c91e3257887639
#
_cell.length_a   1.000
_cell.length_b   1.000
_cell.length_c   1.000
_cell.angle_alpha   90.00
_cell.angle_beta   90.00
_cell.angle_gamma   90.00
#
_symmetry.space_group_name_H-M   'P 1'
#
loop_
_entity.id
_entity.type
_entity.pdbx_description
1 polymer ?
#
loop_
_entity_poly.entity_id
_entity_poly.type
_entity_poly.pdbx_seq_one_letter_code
_entity_poly.pdbx_strand_id
1 'polypeptide(L)'
;MNHIFELGDSFKKLKSRRNNSIDLCLTDPPYFLDALDDDWNTDAIAKRLPTKGALKSLPKGMKFDAQQGVRFQEFEEKLSKEIFRVLKPGGFYISFSSARLYHRMTVGIENCGFEIRDMIGWTYQGQAKAFSQDHIIKKQKNLTEQQKEDLIKELQGWKTPQLKPCIEPMCLAQKPTDGTFIDNWQKWGVGLLNTSERFNNMFPGNIVPVSKPVKSEKGEFNDHVSVKPLTLLVHLISLFTQPGATVLDPFLGSGSTLIAAERSGRNCIGYEISPKYFDIITKRMSIETGGGLFTTE
;
A
#
# COMPACT_ATOMS: atom_id res chain seq x y z
N MET A 1 -5.99 -13.39 -19.65
CA MET A 1 -5.65 -11.98 -19.40
C MET A 1 -4.23 -11.70 -19.87
N ASN A 2 -3.94 -10.45 -20.17
CA ASN A 2 -2.61 -10.04 -20.64
C ASN A 2 -1.89 -9.32 -19.50
N HIS A 3 -0.94 -9.99 -18.85
CA HIS A 3 -0.19 -9.41 -17.75
C HIS A 3 1.23 -9.11 -18.19
N ILE A 4 1.72 -7.93 -17.80
CA ILE A 4 3.10 -7.52 -17.98
C ILE A 4 3.68 -7.21 -16.60
N PHE A 5 4.60 -8.01 -16.10
CA PHE A 5 5.30 -7.70 -14.87
C PHE A 5 6.80 -7.81 -15.06
N GLU A 6 7.51 -6.82 -14.59
CA GLU A 6 8.91 -6.62 -14.91
C GLU A 6 9.74 -6.36 -13.66
N LEU A 7 10.90 -7.00 -13.59
CA LEU A 7 11.92 -6.68 -12.59
C LEU A 7 12.55 -5.33 -12.92
N GLY A 8 12.56 -4.40 -11.97
CA GLY A 8 13.26 -3.12 -12.12
C GLY A 8 12.64 -1.94 -11.41
N ASP A 9 13.26 -0.80 -11.56
CA ASP A 9 12.86 0.46 -10.98
C ASP A 9 11.60 1.01 -11.68
N SER A 10 10.52 1.17 -10.92
CA SER A 10 9.23 1.64 -11.41
C SER A 10 9.29 3.01 -12.08
N PHE A 11 10.10 3.95 -11.59
CA PHE A 11 10.24 5.27 -12.21
C PHE A 11 10.86 5.20 -13.61
N LYS A 12 11.82 4.29 -13.82
CA LYS A 12 12.41 4.06 -15.15
C LYS A 12 11.42 3.38 -16.08
N LYS A 13 10.72 2.36 -15.57
CA LYS A 13 9.76 1.56 -16.35
C LYS A 13 8.52 2.37 -16.74
N LEU A 14 8.00 3.21 -15.84
CA LEU A 14 6.84 4.08 -16.12
C LEU A 14 7.11 5.03 -17.30
N LYS A 15 8.32 5.57 -17.44
CA LYS A 15 8.68 6.50 -18.54
C LYS A 15 8.44 5.92 -19.93
N SER A 16 8.56 4.61 -20.09
CA SER A 16 8.34 3.92 -21.39
C SER A 16 6.85 3.66 -21.66
N ARG A 17 5.96 3.81 -20.69
CA ARG A 17 4.52 3.57 -20.88
C ARG A 17 3.84 4.72 -21.63
N ARG A 18 2.89 4.34 -22.47
CA ARG A 18 2.11 5.30 -23.27
C ARG A 18 1.25 6.18 -22.36
N ASN A 19 1.08 7.44 -22.74
CA ASN A 19 0.12 8.33 -22.10
C ASN A 19 -1.30 7.78 -22.25
N ASN A 20 -2.15 8.03 -21.27
CA ASN A 20 -3.58 7.71 -21.30
C ASN A 20 -3.86 6.23 -21.70
N SER A 21 -3.11 5.29 -21.14
CA SER A 21 -3.23 3.86 -21.48
C SER A 21 -3.67 2.97 -20.32
N ILE A 22 -3.76 3.51 -19.12
CA ILE A 22 -4.08 2.81 -17.87
C ILE A 22 -5.46 3.25 -17.38
N ASP A 23 -6.27 2.30 -16.94
CA ASP A 23 -7.62 2.54 -16.44
C ASP A 23 -7.64 2.83 -14.93
N LEU A 24 -6.85 2.09 -14.15
CA LEU A 24 -6.73 2.20 -12.70
C LEU A 24 -5.26 2.03 -12.29
N CYS A 25 -4.77 2.92 -11.43
CA CYS A 25 -3.58 2.64 -10.63
C CYS A 25 -4.01 2.24 -9.22
N LEU A 26 -3.62 1.05 -8.78
CA LEU A 26 -3.88 0.52 -7.44
C LEU A 26 -2.58 0.01 -6.84
N THR A 27 -2.05 0.70 -5.82
CA THR A 27 -0.69 0.45 -5.36
C THR A 27 -0.48 0.70 -3.87
N ASP A 28 0.48 -0.01 -3.29
CA ASP A 28 0.96 0.15 -1.92
C ASP A 28 2.42 0.65 -1.96
N PRO A 29 2.62 1.98 -2.08
CA PRO A 29 3.97 2.53 -2.17
C PRO A 29 4.73 2.34 -0.86
N PRO A 30 6.05 2.40 -0.89
CA PRO A 30 6.86 2.32 0.32
C PRO A 30 6.67 3.53 1.22
N TYR A 31 6.42 3.31 2.51
CA TYR A 31 6.11 4.34 3.50
C TYR A 31 7.34 4.91 4.20
N PHE A 32 8.50 5.00 3.64
CA PHE A 32 9.70 5.60 4.26
C PHE A 32 9.76 5.45 5.79
N LEU A 33 9.47 4.25 6.30
CA LEU A 33 9.61 3.92 7.70
C LEU A 33 11.10 3.73 8.01
N ASP A 34 11.57 4.32 9.11
CA ASP A 34 12.98 4.33 9.54
C ASP A 34 13.79 3.11 9.11
N ALA A 35 14.90 3.37 8.42
CA ALA A 35 15.88 2.41 7.93
C ALA A 35 15.64 1.80 6.52
N LEU A 36 14.69 2.30 5.74
CA LEU A 36 14.61 2.02 4.31
C LEU A 36 15.07 3.23 3.47
N ASP A 37 15.51 4.32 4.14
CA ASP A 37 15.59 5.65 3.56
C ASP A 37 16.85 5.94 2.72
N ASP A 38 17.95 5.23 2.89
CA ASP A 38 19.18 5.72 2.28
C ASP A 38 19.52 5.12 0.92
N ASP A 39 18.93 4.00 0.55
CA ASP A 39 19.14 3.42 -0.77
C ASP A 39 18.06 2.40 -1.10
N TRP A 40 17.23 2.69 -2.05
CA TRP A 40 16.40 1.74 -2.77
C TRP A 40 17.24 0.81 -3.67
N ASN A 41 18.42 0.44 -3.22
CA ASN A 41 19.21 -0.58 -3.90
C ASN A 41 19.14 -1.89 -3.12
N THR A 42 19.13 -2.99 -3.85
CA THR A 42 19.06 -4.36 -3.35
C THR A 42 20.10 -4.70 -2.29
N ASP A 43 21.27 -4.06 -2.32
CA ASP A 43 22.36 -4.31 -1.39
C ASP A 43 22.16 -3.66 -0.02
N ALA A 44 21.49 -2.50 0.02
CA ALA A 44 21.18 -1.83 1.27
C ALA A 44 20.04 -2.55 2.03
N ILE A 45 19.08 -3.13 1.32
CA ILE A 45 18.01 -3.96 1.90
C ILE A 45 18.61 -5.25 2.50
N ALA A 46 19.54 -5.88 1.81
CA ALA A 46 20.17 -7.15 2.24
C ALA A 46 21.11 -6.99 3.44
N LYS A 47 21.75 -5.83 3.62
CA LYS A 47 22.69 -5.54 4.72
C LYS A 47 22.02 -5.20 6.05
N ARG A 48 20.71 -5.01 6.10
CA ARG A 48 19.96 -4.60 7.31
C ARG A 48 19.25 -5.75 8.01
N LEU A 49 19.96 -6.83 8.27
CA LEU A 49 19.50 -7.86 9.21
C LEU A 49 19.29 -7.25 10.61
N PRO A 50 18.27 -7.67 11.38
CA PRO A 50 18.02 -7.14 12.70
C PRO A 50 19.24 -7.42 13.60
N THR A 51 19.92 -6.36 14.01
CA THR A 51 20.95 -6.46 15.05
C THR A 51 20.29 -6.98 16.32
N LYS A 52 20.74 -8.14 16.79
CA LYS A 52 20.40 -8.69 18.09
C LYS A 52 20.78 -7.67 19.17
N GLY A 53 19.81 -7.03 19.78
CA GLY A 53 20.05 -6.08 20.86
C GLY A 53 18.74 -5.51 21.39
N ALA A 54 18.31 -6.03 22.52
CA ALA A 54 17.11 -5.55 23.19
C ALA A 54 17.18 -4.04 23.47
N LEU A 55 16.18 -3.31 23.00
CA LEU A 55 15.69 -2.03 23.57
C LEU A 55 16.70 -0.89 23.80
N LYS A 56 17.71 -0.73 22.98
CA LYS A 56 18.49 0.52 22.98
C LYS A 56 17.87 1.65 22.16
N SER A 57 16.79 1.38 21.42
CA SER A 57 16.03 2.37 20.66
C SER A 57 14.55 1.97 20.62
N LEU A 58 13.67 2.95 20.47
CA LEU A 58 12.26 2.69 20.17
C LEU A 58 12.13 1.75 18.98
N PRO A 59 11.13 0.86 18.94
CA PRO A 59 10.87 -0.01 17.80
C PRO A 59 10.83 0.81 16.52
N LYS A 60 11.31 0.25 15.40
CA LYS A 60 11.27 0.89 14.08
C LYS A 60 9.85 1.39 13.80
N GLY A 61 9.73 2.63 13.34
CA GLY A 61 8.44 3.30 13.10
C GLY A 61 7.82 3.98 14.33
N MET A 62 8.43 3.92 15.51
CA MET A 62 8.00 4.65 16.70
C MET A 62 8.80 5.94 16.94
N LYS A 63 9.96 6.09 16.31
CA LYS A 63 10.72 7.33 16.35
C LYS A 63 10.01 8.36 15.47
N PHE A 64 9.64 9.48 16.05
CA PHE A 64 9.07 10.59 15.29
C PHE A 64 10.19 11.30 14.52
N ASP A 65 10.10 11.29 13.21
CA ASP A 65 10.93 12.10 12.32
C ASP A 65 10.02 13.08 11.56
N ALA A 66 10.17 14.36 11.85
CA ALA A 66 9.38 15.43 11.21
C ALA A 66 9.61 15.52 9.70
N GLN A 67 10.79 15.11 9.22
CA GLN A 67 11.15 15.17 7.79
C GLN A 67 10.62 13.96 7.00
N GLN A 68 10.29 12.86 7.67
CA GLN A 68 9.74 11.66 7.02
C GLN A 68 8.53 11.98 6.14
N GLY A 69 7.59 12.76 6.67
CA GLY A 69 6.38 13.14 5.94
C GLY A 69 6.68 14.02 4.72
N VAL A 70 7.67 14.91 4.81
CA VAL A 70 8.09 15.77 3.70
C VAL A 70 8.70 14.92 2.58
N ARG A 71 9.68 14.07 2.91
CA ARG A 71 10.30 13.16 1.93
C ARG A 71 9.29 12.22 1.27
N PHE A 72 8.32 11.73 2.05
CA PHE A 72 7.24 10.90 1.53
C PHE A 72 6.36 11.67 0.54
N GLN A 73 5.99 12.91 0.86
CA GLN A 73 5.24 13.78 -0.05
C GLN A 73 6.00 14.04 -1.36
N GLU A 74 7.29 14.36 -1.29
CA GLU A 74 8.13 14.59 -2.47
C GLU A 74 8.24 13.34 -3.36
N PHE A 75 8.33 12.16 -2.72
CA PHE A 75 8.30 10.89 -3.44
C PHE A 75 6.96 10.68 -4.15
N GLU A 76 5.85 10.89 -3.45
CA GLU A 76 4.50 10.77 -4.01
C GLU A 76 4.27 11.76 -5.15
N GLU A 77 4.75 12.98 -5.06
CA GLU A 77 4.65 13.95 -6.15
C GLU A 77 5.40 13.49 -7.40
N LYS A 78 6.59 12.90 -7.25
CA LYS A 78 7.33 12.33 -8.38
C LYS A 78 6.60 11.16 -9.01
N LEU A 79 6.07 10.26 -8.18
CA LEU A 79 5.31 9.10 -8.61
C LEU A 79 4.01 9.51 -9.30
N SER A 80 3.25 10.38 -8.66
CA SER A 80 1.93 10.83 -9.13
C SER A 80 1.99 11.56 -10.46
N LYS A 81 3.09 12.28 -10.78
CA LYS A 81 3.29 12.88 -12.11
C LYS A 81 3.31 11.85 -13.22
N GLU A 82 4.01 10.74 -13.02
CA GLU A 82 4.06 9.65 -14.00
C GLU A 82 2.72 8.88 -14.06
N ILE A 83 2.09 8.63 -12.92
CA ILE A 83 0.77 8.00 -12.87
C ILE A 83 -0.26 8.88 -13.56
N PHE A 84 -0.27 10.19 -13.33
CA PHE A 84 -1.16 11.13 -13.99
C PHE A 84 -1.01 11.09 -15.52
N ARG A 85 0.23 11.01 -16.00
CA ARG A 85 0.53 10.94 -17.44
C ARG A 85 -0.02 9.66 -18.07
N VAL A 86 0.15 8.50 -17.41
CA VAL A 86 -0.23 7.21 -18.01
C VAL A 86 -1.70 6.86 -17.81
N LEU A 87 -2.37 7.38 -16.77
CA LEU A 87 -3.79 7.19 -16.57
C LEU A 87 -4.61 7.88 -17.68
N LYS A 88 -5.66 7.21 -18.15
CA LYS A 88 -6.68 7.81 -18.99
C LYS A 88 -7.37 8.97 -18.26
N PRO A 89 -7.86 10.01 -18.97
CA PRO A 89 -8.78 10.98 -18.38
C PRO A 89 -9.94 10.25 -17.67
N GLY A 90 -10.30 10.70 -16.47
CA GLY A 90 -11.30 10.02 -15.63
C GLY A 90 -10.81 8.75 -14.93
N GLY A 91 -9.61 8.25 -15.23
CA GLY A 91 -9.03 7.08 -14.58
C GLY A 91 -8.76 7.31 -13.10
N PHE A 92 -8.83 6.24 -12.29
CA PHE A 92 -8.68 6.34 -10.84
C PHE A 92 -7.26 5.99 -10.38
N TYR A 93 -6.83 6.65 -9.33
CA TYR A 93 -5.62 6.35 -8.59
C TYR A 93 -5.96 6.04 -7.13
N ILE A 94 -5.70 4.81 -6.70
CA ILE A 94 -5.90 4.34 -5.33
C ILE A 94 -4.54 3.99 -4.75
N SER A 95 -4.11 4.75 -3.74
CA SER A 95 -2.82 4.56 -3.08
C SER A 95 -3.01 4.25 -1.60
N PHE A 96 -2.45 3.13 -1.14
CA PHE A 96 -2.42 2.78 0.28
C PHE A 96 -1.45 3.69 1.04
N SER A 97 -1.73 3.93 2.31
CA SER A 97 -0.83 4.67 3.20
C SER A 97 -0.96 4.24 4.65
N SER A 98 0.08 4.52 5.43
CA SER A 98 -0.07 4.49 6.88
C SER A 98 -0.95 5.66 7.34
N ALA A 99 -1.78 5.46 8.37
CA ALA A 99 -2.66 6.50 8.91
C ALA A 99 -1.90 7.79 9.29
N ARG A 100 -0.65 7.66 9.71
CA ARG A 100 0.20 8.80 10.13
C ARG A 100 0.71 9.65 8.95
N LEU A 101 0.88 9.04 7.78
CA LEU A 101 1.45 9.70 6.58
C LEU A 101 0.40 10.00 5.51
N TYR A 102 -0.83 9.55 5.68
CA TYR A 102 -1.93 9.69 4.72
C TYR A 102 -2.08 11.13 4.20
N HIS A 103 -2.07 12.12 5.10
CA HIS A 103 -2.21 13.53 4.72
C HIS A 103 -1.09 14.00 3.77
N ARG A 104 0.15 13.53 3.97
CA ARG A 104 1.29 13.88 3.11
C ARG A 104 1.18 13.26 1.73
N MET A 105 0.76 11.99 1.67
CA MET A 105 0.49 11.31 0.42
C MET A 105 -0.60 12.02 -0.38
N THR A 106 -1.74 12.32 0.26
CA THR A 106 -2.88 12.95 -0.40
C THR A 106 -2.50 14.31 -0.97
N VAL A 107 -1.78 15.15 -0.21
CA VAL A 107 -1.26 16.43 -0.71
C VAL A 107 -0.32 16.24 -1.92
N GLY A 108 0.57 15.25 -1.86
CA GLY A 108 1.47 14.95 -2.99
C GLY A 108 0.73 14.52 -4.25
N ILE A 109 -0.35 13.74 -4.12
CA ILE A 109 -1.22 13.33 -5.22
C ILE A 109 -1.98 14.56 -5.79
N GLU A 110 -2.60 15.35 -4.92
CA GLU A 110 -3.37 16.55 -5.29
C GLU A 110 -2.53 17.58 -6.03
N ASN A 111 -1.30 17.83 -5.57
CA ASN A 111 -0.34 18.75 -6.20
C ASN A 111 0.00 18.39 -7.66
N CYS A 112 -0.26 17.15 -8.07
CA CYS A 112 -0.05 16.68 -9.44
C CYS A 112 -1.27 16.84 -10.36
N GLY A 113 -2.36 17.45 -9.86
CA GLY A 113 -3.56 17.73 -10.63
C GLY A 113 -4.65 16.67 -10.53
N PHE A 114 -4.52 15.69 -9.64
CA PHE A 114 -5.60 14.77 -9.32
C PHE A 114 -6.69 15.45 -8.49
N GLU A 115 -7.94 15.05 -8.72
CA GLU A 115 -9.07 15.38 -7.87
C GLU A 115 -9.19 14.34 -6.77
N ILE A 116 -9.06 14.74 -5.51
CA ILE A 116 -9.26 13.83 -4.38
C ILE A 116 -10.77 13.59 -4.24
N ARG A 117 -11.20 12.33 -4.41
CA ARG A 117 -12.61 11.95 -4.34
C ARG A 117 -13.04 11.51 -2.97
N ASP A 118 -12.21 10.71 -2.28
CA ASP A 118 -12.54 10.18 -0.95
C ASP A 118 -11.30 9.57 -0.27
N MET A 119 -11.47 9.14 0.96
CA MET A 119 -10.59 8.23 1.68
C MET A 119 -11.28 6.88 1.82
N ILE A 120 -10.68 5.82 1.28
CA ILE A 120 -11.13 4.46 1.51
C ILE A 120 -10.38 3.89 2.73
N GLY A 121 -11.10 3.31 3.68
CA GLY A 121 -10.55 2.69 4.87
C GLY A 121 -10.67 1.16 4.82
N TRP A 122 -9.55 0.47 4.66
CA TRP A 122 -9.51 -0.96 4.93
C TRP A 122 -9.44 -1.19 6.43
N THR A 123 -10.49 -1.80 7.01
CA THR A 123 -10.55 -2.08 8.45
C THR A 123 -10.31 -3.56 8.75
N TYR A 124 -9.59 -3.81 9.85
CA TYR A 124 -9.21 -5.15 10.30
C TYR A 124 -8.97 -5.19 11.81
N GLN A 125 -8.88 -6.39 12.37
CA GLN A 125 -8.45 -6.55 13.76
C GLN A 125 -6.93 -6.43 13.87
N GLY A 126 -6.46 -5.33 14.47
CA GLY A 126 -5.06 -5.11 14.76
C GLY A 126 -4.66 -5.62 16.16
N GLN A 127 -3.37 -5.56 16.46
CA GLN A 127 -2.83 -5.84 17.79
C GLN A 127 -2.50 -4.53 18.51
N ALA A 128 -2.65 -4.52 19.85
CA ALA A 128 -2.26 -3.37 20.66
C ALA A 128 -0.75 -3.10 20.53
N LYS A 129 -0.40 -1.82 20.34
CA LYS A 129 1.00 -1.38 20.19
C LYS A 129 1.49 -0.50 21.34
N ALA A 130 0.61 -0.10 22.24
CA ALA A 130 0.97 0.71 23.39
C ALA A 130 1.71 -0.14 24.45
N PHE A 131 2.78 0.41 25.02
CA PHE A 131 3.61 -0.26 26.02
C PHE A 131 3.51 0.44 27.38
N SER A 132 3.48 -0.34 28.49
CA SER A 132 3.68 0.22 29.82
C SER A 132 5.11 0.73 29.97
N GLN A 133 5.31 1.67 30.89
CA GLN A 133 6.63 2.23 31.17
C GLN A 133 7.36 1.52 32.31
N ASP A 134 6.78 0.47 32.88
CA ASP A 134 7.27 -0.23 34.09
C ASP A 134 8.75 -0.64 33.97
N HIS A 135 9.13 -1.23 32.84
CA HIS A 135 10.51 -1.68 32.63
C HIS A 135 11.51 -0.51 32.48
N ILE A 136 11.05 0.66 32.02
CA ILE A 136 11.87 1.88 31.94
C ILE A 136 12.05 2.45 33.35
N ILE A 137 10.95 2.51 34.13
CA ILE A 137 10.95 3.02 35.51
C ILE A 137 11.89 2.16 36.37
N LYS A 138 11.80 0.83 36.29
CA LYS A 138 12.68 -0.08 37.01
C LYS A 138 14.18 0.12 36.73
N LYS A 139 14.53 0.62 35.57
CA LYS A 139 15.92 0.92 35.17
C LYS A 139 16.41 2.32 35.55
N GLN A 140 15.55 3.17 36.06
CA GLN A 140 15.91 4.53 36.52
C GLN A 140 16.85 4.44 37.73
N LYS A 141 18.05 5.03 37.61
CA LYS A 141 19.07 5.04 38.68
C LYS A 141 18.89 6.14 39.69
N ASN A 142 18.13 7.18 39.34
CA ASN A 142 17.86 8.36 40.15
C ASN A 142 16.63 8.23 41.06
N LEU A 143 15.93 7.10 41.03
CA LEU A 143 14.76 6.82 41.85
C LEU A 143 15.09 5.72 42.86
N THR A 144 14.59 5.85 44.10
CA THR A 144 14.59 4.77 45.10
C THR A 144 13.59 3.68 44.67
N GLU A 145 13.71 2.47 45.24
CA GLU A 145 12.77 1.37 44.93
C GLU A 145 11.32 1.76 45.27
N GLN A 146 11.11 2.43 46.39
CA GLN A 146 9.79 2.91 46.79
C GLN A 146 9.20 3.91 45.77
N GLN A 147 10.01 4.87 45.34
CA GLN A 147 9.58 5.83 44.30
C GLN A 147 9.25 5.14 42.96
N LYS A 148 9.97 4.08 42.58
CA LYS A 148 9.66 3.28 41.40
C LYS A 148 8.32 2.57 41.52
N GLU A 149 8.05 1.94 42.69
CA GLU A 149 6.80 1.25 42.93
C GLU A 149 5.61 2.22 42.91
N ASP A 150 5.75 3.38 43.56
CA ASP A 150 4.70 4.40 43.59
C ASP A 150 4.41 4.94 42.18
N LEU A 151 5.45 5.21 41.42
CA LEU A 151 5.30 5.68 40.02
C LEU A 151 4.66 4.61 39.10
N ILE A 152 5.01 3.34 39.28
CA ILE A 152 4.36 2.24 38.54
C ILE A 152 2.87 2.14 38.89
N LYS A 153 2.51 2.31 40.17
CA LYS A 153 1.10 2.33 40.59
C LYS A 153 0.35 3.54 40.02
N GLU A 154 0.96 4.73 40.07
CA GLU A 154 0.41 5.96 39.49
C GLU A 154 0.12 5.80 37.98
N LEU A 155 1.05 5.19 37.26
CA LEU A 155 0.95 4.97 35.82
C LEU A 155 0.17 3.71 35.43
N GLN A 156 -0.51 3.05 36.37
CA GLN A 156 -1.35 1.88 36.06
C GLN A 156 -2.43 2.26 35.01
N GLY A 157 -2.43 1.59 33.85
CA GLY A 157 -3.35 1.87 32.75
C GLY A 157 -2.82 2.90 31.75
N TRP A 158 -1.83 3.73 32.11
CA TRP A 158 -1.19 4.66 31.20
C TRP A 158 -0.08 3.98 30.39
N LYS A 159 -0.11 4.16 29.08
CA LYS A 159 0.84 3.53 28.14
C LYS A 159 1.32 4.55 27.11
N THR A 160 2.33 4.16 26.35
CA THR A 160 2.79 4.99 25.22
C THR A 160 1.65 5.34 24.26
N PRO A 161 1.65 6.52 23.59
CA PRO A 161 0.51 7.05 22.85
C PRO A 161 0.32 6.40 21.47
N GLN A 162 0.31 5.07 21.41
CA GLN A 162 0.01 4.32 20.21
C GLN A 162 -1.36 3.65 20.31
N LEU A 163 -2.28 4.05 19.46
CA LEU A 163 -3.54 3.35 19.33
C LEU A 163 -3.33 1.98 18.68
N LYS A 164 -4.25 1.05 18.96
CA LYS A 164 -4.35 -0.22 18.23
C LYS A 164 -4.69 0.09 16.77
N PRO A 165 -3.83 -0.27 15.79
CA PRO A 165 -4.12 -0.01 14.38
C PRO A 165 -5.24 -0.93 13.91
N CYS A 166 -6.36 -0.35 13.50
CA CYS A 166 -7.54 -1.06 13.01
C CYS A 166 -7.95 -0.60 11.61
N ILE A 167 -7.24 0.36 11.04
CA ILE A 167 -7.51 0.90 9.71
C ILE A 167 -6.20 1.12 8.96
N GLU A 168 -6.22 0.84 7.66
CA GLU A 168 -5.22 1.27 6.69
C GLU A 168 -5.95 2.15 5.66
N PRO A 169 -5.65 3.45 5.59
CA PRO A 169 -6.32 4.37 4.68
C PRO A 169 -5.74 4.27 3.28
N MET A 170 -6.59 4.48 2.30
CA MET A 170 -6.23 4.64 0.89
C MET A 170 -6.75 5.98 0.38
N CYS A 171 -5.93 6.72 -0.35
CA CYS A 171 -6.40 7.88 -1.09
C CYS A 171 -7.13 7.40 -2.34
N LEU A 172 -8.37 7.83 -2.54
CA LEU A 172 -9.10 7.69 -3.78
C LEU A 172 -9.00 9.01 -4.54
N ALA A 173 -8.21 9.02 -5.60
CA ALA A 173 -8.03 10.16 -6.47
C ALA A 173 -8.48 9.84 -7.91
N GLN A 174 -8.87 10.84 -8.66
CA GLN A 174 -9.31 10.71 -10.05
C GLN A 174 -8.59 11.72 -10.92
N LYS A 175 -8.07 11.28 -12.07
CA LYS A 175 -7.63 12.21 -13.09
C LYS A 175 -8.84 12.95 -13.66
N PRO A 176 -8.80 14.29 -13.83
CA PRO A 176 -9.91 15.03 -14.39
C PRO A 176 -10.46 14.39 -15.66
N THR A 177 -11.79 14.45 -15.83
CA THR A 177 -12.47 13.91 -16.99
C THR A 177 -12.25 14.77 -18.24
N ASP A 178 -12.33 14.15 -19.40
CA ASP A 178 -12.33 14.81 -20.71
C ASP A 178 -13.80 15.07 -21.13
N GLY A 179 -14.32 16.22 -20.71
CA GLY A 179 -15.74 16.56 -20.86
C GLY A 179 -16.60 16.08 -19.68
N THR A 180 -17.88 15.82 -19.94
CA THR A 180 -18.79 15.23 -18.94
C THR A 180 -18.42 13.79 -18.62
N PHE A 181 -18.99 13.25 -17.53
CA PHE A 181 -18.77 11.82 -17.23
C PHE A 181 -19.20 10.89 -18.35
N ILE A 182 -20.27 11.24 -19.08
CA ILE A 182 -20.76 10.44 -20.22
C ILE A 182 -19.81 10.55 -21.40
N ASP A 183 -19.35 11.77 -21.76
CA ASP A 183 -18.38 11.96 -22.85
C ASP A 183 -17.08 11.18 -22.55
N ASN A 184 -16.60 11.30 -21.32
CA ASN A 184 -15.40 10.60 -20.87
C ASN A 184 -15.57 9.07 -20.95
N TRP A 185 -16.71 8.55 -20.50
CA TRP A 185 -17.01 7.13 -20.56
C TRP A 185 -17.04 6.60 -22.00
N GLN A 186 -17.73 7.32 -22.89
CA GLN A 186 -17.81 6.94 -24.32
C GLN A 186 -16.44 6.93 -24.99
N LYS A 187 -15.57 7.87 -24.62
CA LYS A 187 -14.24 8.02 -25.24
C LYS A 187 -13.17 7.11 -24.62
N TRP A 188 -13.18 6.97 -23.31
CA TRP A 188 -12.09 6.34 -22.56
C TRP A 188 -12.50 5.06 -21.83
N GLY A 189 -13.78 4.81 -21.62
CA GLY A 189 -14.29 3.63 -20.91
C GLY A 189 -14.04 3.62 -19.41
N VAL A 190 -13.73 4.77 -18.81
CA VAL A 190 -13.42 4.95 -17.38
C VAL A 190 -14.11 6.19 -16.81
N GLY A 191 -14.07 6.38 -15.51
CA GLY A 191 -14.54 7.58 -14.81
C GLY A 191 -15.82 7.41 -14.03
N LEU A 192 -16.46 6.24 -14.08
CA LEU A 192 -17.65 5.89 -13.31
C LEU A 192 -17.39 4.71 -12.37
N LEU A 193 -18.23 4.55 -11.37
CA LEU A 193 -18.18 3.42 -10.44
C LEU A 193 -19.18 2.34 -10.83
N ASN A 194 -18.75 1.08 -10.79
CA ASN A 194 -19.65 -0.06 -10.94
C ASN A 194 -20.36 -0.35 -9.60
N THR A 195 -21.44 0.37 -9.31
CA THR A 195 -22.20 0.20 -8.05
C THR A 195 -23.00 -1.11 -7.98
N SER A 196 -23.00 -1.92 -9.05
CA SER A 196 -23.49 -3.30 -9.00
C SER A 196 -22.54 -4.23 -8.26
N GLU A 197 -21.25 -3.83 -8.14
CA GLU A 197 -20.26 -4.51 -7.34
C GLU A 197 -20.54 -4.30 -5.86
N ARG A 198 -21.18 -5.30 -5.25
CA ARG A 198 -21.61 -5.26 -3.84
C ARG A 198 -20.54 -5.85 -2.94
N PHE A 199 -20.26 -5.19 -1.82
CA PHE A 199 -19.43 -5.76 -0.76
C PHE A 199 -20.33 -6.22 0.39
N ASN A 200 -20.31 -7.54 0.71
CA ASN A 200 -21.23 -8.14 1.70
C ASN A 200 -22.71 -7.81 1.43
N ASN A 201 -23.13 -7.84 0.16
CA ASN A 201 -24.48 -7.49 -0.31
C ASN A 201 -24.91 -6.04 -0.03
N MET A 202 -24.01 -5.17 0.42
CA MET A 202 -24.28 -3.76 0.65
C MET A 202 -23.80 -2.90 -0.52
N PHE A 203 -24.40 -1.72 -0.69
CA PHE A 203 -23.89 -0.70 -1.60
C PHE A 203 -22.43 -0.38 -1.26
N PRO A 204 -21.56 -0.18 -2.26
CA PRO A 204 -20.16 0.13 -2.01
C PRO A 204 -19.98 1.34 -1.11
N GLY A 205 -19.25 1.15 -0.01
CA GLY A 205 -18.92 2.20 0.95
C GLY A 205 -17.42 2.45 0.99
N ASN A 206 -17.05 3.57 1.57
CA ASN A 206 -15.62 3.92 1.74
C ASN A 206 -14.96 3.21 2.95
N ILE A 207 -15.67 2.40 3.71
CA ILE A 207 -15.10 1.51 4.74
C ILE A 207 -15.28 0.07 4.30
N VAL A 208 -14.16 -0.65 4.12
CA VAL A 208 -14.13 -2.03 3.63
C VAL A 208 -13.56 -2.95 4.71
N PRO A 209 -14.41 -3.68 5.47
CA PRO A 209 -13.96 -4.59 6.51
C PRO A 209 -13.50 -5.93 5.92
N VAL A 210 -12.19 -6.14 5.87
CA VAL A 210 -11.57 -7.38 5.38
C VAL A 210 -10.48 -7.83 6.35
N SER A 211 -10.48 -9.09 6.73
CA SER A 211 -9.42 -9.67 7.56
C SER A 211 -8.07 -9.62 6.85
N LYS A 212 -6.99 -9.55 7.63
CA LYS A 212 -5.64 -9.69 7.07
C LYS A 212 -5.46 -11.05 6.41
N PRO A 213 -4.63 -11.14 5.35
CA PRO A 213 -4.42 -12.39 4.64
C PRO A 213 -3.89 -13.50 5.56
N VAL A 214 -4.48 -14.68 5.45
CA VAL A 214 -4.02 -15.89 6.17
C VAL A 214 -2.86 -16.56 5.42
N LYS A 215 -2.16 -17.50 6.06
CA LYS A 215 -1.01 -18.19 5.46
C LYS A 215 -1.35 -18.87 4.13
N SER A 216 -2.53 -19.49 4.03
CA SER A 216 -2.98 -20.14 2.79
C SER A 216 -3.17 -19.17 1.62
N GLU A 217 -3.60 -17.94 1.88
CA GLU A 217 -3.71 -16.88 0.86
C GLU A 217 -2.36 -16.32 0.44
N LYS A 218 -1.44 -16.20 1.40
CA LYS A 218 -0.09 -15.69 1.14
C LYS A 218 0.77 -16.67 0.33
N GLY A 219 0.61 -17.95 0.56
CA GLY A 219 1.55 -19.01 0.20
C GLY A 219 2.64 -19.18 1.26
N GLU A 220 3.02 -20.43 1.57
CA GLU A 220 4.01 -20.74 2.62
C GLU A 220 5.40 -20.17 2.32
N PHE A 221 5.73 -19.98 1.05
CA PHE A 221 7.00 -19.41 0.57
C PHE A 221 7.02 -17.87 0.54
N ASN A 222 5.90 -17.21 0.86
CA ASN A 222 5.78 -15.77 0.78
C ASN A 222 6.00 -15.13 2.16
N ASP A 223 7.18 -14.59 2.36
CA ASP A 223 7.58 -13.86 3.58
C ASP A 223 7.41 -12.34 3.49
N HIS A 224 6.74 -11.84 2.45
CA HIS A 224 6.49 -10.42 2.28
C HIS A 224 5.67 -9.86 3.45
N VAL A 225 6.14 -8.74 4.02
CA VAL A 225 5.60 -8.18 5.27
C VAL A 225 4.24 -7.49 5.11
N SER A 226 3.92 -7.03 3.89
CA SER A 226 2.73 -6.20 3.59
C SER A 226 1.88 -6.81 2.48
N VAL A 227 1.49 -8.09 2.61
CA VAL A 227 0.58 -8.73 1.64
C VAL A 227 -0.83 -8.16 1.84
N LYS A 228 -1.42 -7.59 0.79
CA LYS A 228 -2.81 -7.09 0.83
C LYS A 228 -3.81 -8.22 0.58
N PRO A 229 -5.00 -8.20 1.22
CA PRO A 229 -6.03 -9.22 1.01
C PRO A 229 -6.56 -9.21 -0.42
N LEU A 230 -6.62 -10.38 -1.06
CA LEU A 230 -7.13 -10.51 -2.42
C LEU A 230 -8.59 -10.06 -2.54
N THR A 231 -9.43 -10.40 -1.55
CA THR A 231 -10.83 -9.98 -1.50
C THR A 231 -10.98 -8.45 -1.57
N LEU A 232 -10.13 -7.70 -0.84
CA LEU A 232 -10.13 -6.24 -0.91
C LEU A 232 -9.73 -5.74 -2.30
N LEU A 233 -8.64 -6.27 -2.84
CA LEU A 233 -8.11 -5.81 -4.14
C LEU A 233 -9.05 -6.17 -5.30
N VAL A 234 -9.63 -7.36 -5.32
CA VAL A 234 -10.65 -7.78 -6.31
C VAL A 234 -11.85 -6.85 -6.27
N HIS A 235 -12.37 -6.55 -5.07
CA HIS A 235 -13.48 -5.61 -4.91
C HIS A 235 -13.15 -4.23 -5.46
N LEU A 236 -12.01 -3.66 -5.08
CA LEU A 236 -11.59 -2.34 -5.57
C LEU A 236 -11.41 -2.35 -7.10
N ILE A 237 -10.72 -3.33 -7.65
CA ILE A 237 -10.55 -3.44 -9.11
C ILE A 237 -11.89 -3.53 -9.83
N SER A 238 -12.82 -4.35 -9.36
CA SER A 238 -14.14 -4.53 -9.98
C SER A 238 -15.04 -3.30 -9.85
N LEU A 239 -14.90 -2.56 -8.75
CA LEU A 239 -15.66 -1.33 -8.51
C LEU A 239 -15.25 -0.19 -9.45
N PHE A 240 -13.96 -0.07 -9.75
CA PHE A 240 -13.39 1.06 -10.49
C PHE A 240 -13.05 0.78 -11.96
N THR A 241 -13.20 -0.47 -12.43
CA THR A 241 -12.82 -0.86 -13.79
C THR A 241 -13.83 -1.80 -14.45
N GLN A 242 -13.88 -1.76 -15.80
CA GLN A 242 -14.58 -2.76 -16.59
C GLN A 242 -13.74 -4.05 -16.75
N PRO A 243 -14.37 -5.21 -17.04
CA PRO A 243 -13.64 -6.40 -17.50
C PRO A 243 -12.73 -6.07 -18.69
N GLY A 244 -11.52 -6.64 -18.69
CA GLY A 244 -10.50 -6.37 -19.73
C GLY A 244 -9.72 -5.06 -19.56
N ALA A 245 -10.08 -4.20 -18.59
CA ALA A 245 -9.33 -2.97 -18.28
C ALA A 245 -7.90 -3.28 -17.80
N THR A 246 -7.02 -2.30 -17.87
CA THR A 246 -5.62 -2.41 -17.45
C THR A 246 -5.39 -1.73 -16.11
N VAL A 247 -4.99 -2.51 -15.11
CA VAL A 247 -4.58 -2.07 -13.78
C VAL A 247 -3.06 -1.90 -13.74
N LEU A 248 -2.59 -0.81 -13.16
CA LEU A 248 -1.17 -0.53 -12.92
C LEU A 248 -0.85 -0.65 -11.43
N ASP A 249 0.20 -1.39 -11.10
CA ASP A 249 0.82 -1.38 -9.77
C ASP A 249 2.34 -1.18 -9.89
N PRO A 250 2.85 0.04 -9.64
CA PRO A 250 4.28 0.32 -9.70
C PRO A 250 5.13 -0.39 -8.63
N PHE A 251 4.51 -0.98 -7.59
CA PHE A 251 5.18 -1.61 -6.46
C PHE A 251 4.53 -2.95 -6.12
N LEU A 252 4.65 -3.94 -7.01
CA LEU A 252 3.96 -5.23 -6.92
C LEU A 252 4.21 -5.98 -5.61
N GLY A 253 5.37 -5.80 -4.97
CA GLY A 253 5.75 -6.56 -3.79
C GLY A 253 5.69 -8.06 -4.04
N SER A 254 4.73 -8.75 -3.43
CA SER A 254 4.50 -10.18 -3.67
C SER A 254 3.42 -10.48 -4.72
N GLY A 255 2.94 -9.49 -5.47
CA GLY A 255 2.02 -9.67 -6.61
C GLY A 255 0.54 -9.80 -6.27
N SER A 256 0.09 -9.30 -5.11
CA SER A 256 -1.33 -9.41 -4.76
C SER A 256 -2.26 -8.67 -5.73
N THR A 257 -1.87 -7.49 -6.20
CA THR A 257 -2.61 -6.73 -7.22
C THR A 257 -2.69 -7.48 -8.55
N LEU A 258 -1.61 -8.12 -8.96
CA LEU A 258 -1.54 -8.91 -10.18
C LEU A 258 -2.51 -10.10 -10.14
N ILE A 259 -2.53 -10.86 -9.02
CA ILE A 259 -3.45 -11.98 -8.81
C ILE A 259 -4.90 -11.50 -8.74
N ALA A 260 -5.15 -10.37 -8.08
CA ALA A 260 -6.49 -9.80 -8.00
C ALA A 260 -7.01 -9.36 -9.39
N ALA A 261 -6.15 -8.81 -10.23
CA ALA A 261 -6.47 -8.46 -11.61
C ALA A 261 -6.83 -9.71 -12.43
N GLU A 262 -6.04 -10.79 -12.34
CA GLU A 262 -6.35 -12.07 -12.98
C GLU A 262 -7.72 -12.60 -12.55
N ARG A 263 -7.97 -12.71 -11.24
CA ARG A 263 -9.25 -13.20 -10.70
C ARG A 263 -10.45 -12.35 -11.08
N SER A 264 -10.25 -11.07 -11.30
CA SER A 264 -11.32 -10.16 -11.70
C SER A 264 -11.47 -10.00 -13.21
N GLY A 265 -10.67 -10.68 -14.03
CA GLY A 265 -10.72 -10.59 -15.49
C GLY A 265 -10.16 -9.27 -16.03
N ARG A 266 -9.15 -8.71 -15.39
CA ARG A 266 -8.45 -7.47 -15.80
C ARG A 266 -7.01 -7.77 -16.16
N ASN A 267 -6.44 -6.95 -17.04
CA ASN A 267 -5.02 -6.97 -17.33
C ASN A 267 -4.27 -6.24 -16.21
N CYS A 268 -3.01 -6.60 -15.97
CA CYS A 268 -2.17 -5.91 -15.01
C CYS A 268 -0.81 -5.59 -15.61
N ILE A 269 -0.35 -4.36 -15.37
CA ILE A 269 1.03 -3.95 -15.59
C ILE A 269 1.63 -3.65 -14.21
N GLY A 270 2.80 -4.22 -13.91
CA GLY A 270 3.42 -3.96 -12.62
C GLY A 270 4.92 -4.13 -12.59
N TYR A 271 5.53 -3.54 -11.55
CA TYR A 271 6.97 -3.52 -11.39
C TYR A 271 7.37 -3.95 -9.99
N GLU A 272 8.48 -4.64 -9.90
CA GLU A 272 9.10 -5.02 -8.63
C GLU A 272 10.62 -4.85 -8.72
N ILE A 273 11.22 -4.16 -7.78
CA ILE A 273 12.67 -3.90 -7.80
C ILE A 273 13.47 -5.03 -7.16
N SER A 274 12.87 -5.80 -6.26
CA SER A 274 13.52 -6.89 -5.54
C SER A 274 13.45 -8.19 -6.33
N PRO A 275 14.60 -8.79 -6.75
CA PRO A 275 14.61 -10.10 -7.40
C PRO A 275 13.91 -11.17 -6.57
N LYS A 276 14.08 -11.14 -5.24
CA LYS A 276 13.43 -12.08 -4.32
C LYS A 276 11.90 -12.03 -4.41
N TYR A 277 11.32 -10.84 -4.41
CA TYR A 277 9.88 -10.68 -4.51
C TYR A 277 9.38 -10.97 -5.93
N PHE A 278 10.15 -10.66 -6.93
CA PHE A 278 9.84 -11.02 -8.31
C PHE A 278 9.75 -12.54 -8.51
N ASP A 279 10.63 -13.33 -7.89
CA ASP A 279 10.53 -14.79 -7.87
C ASP A 279 9.26 -15.28 -7.16
N ILE A 280 8.85 -14.60 -6.10
CA ILE A 280 7.59 -14.89 -5.40
C ILE A 280 6.39 -14.60 -6.30
N ILE A 281 6.36 -13.47 -7.02
CA ILE A 281 5.32 -13.13 -7.99
C ILE A 281 5.20 -14.25 -9.03
N THR A 282 6.31 -14.63 -9.64
CA THR A 282 6.35 -15.66 -10.69
C THR A 282 5.76 -16.98 -10.20
N LYS A 283 6.13 -17.42 -9.00
CA LYS A 283 5.58 -18.64 -8.39
C LYS A 283 4.09 -18.52 -8.10
N ARG A 284 3.65 -17.40 -7.52
CA ARG A 284 2.22 -17.19 -7.21
C ARG A 284 1.37 -17.17 -8.48
N MET A 285 1.83 -16.50 -9.52
CA MET A 285 1.12 -16.46 -10.80
C MET A 285 1.07 -17.84 -11.48
N SER A 286 2.17 -18.60 -11.46
CA SER A 286 2.17 -19.97 -11.98
C SER A 286 1.15 -20.87 -11.28
N ILE A 287 1.01 -20.75 -9.96
CA ILE A 287 -0.01 -21.48 -9.19
C ILE A 287 -1.41 -21.01 -9.58
N GLU A 288 -1.64 -19.69 -9.64
CA GLU A 288 -2.95 -19.10 -9.93
C GLU A 288 -3.48 -19.49 -11.30
N THR A 289 -2.62 -19.59 -12.31
CA THR A 289 -3.01 -19.86 -13.70
C THR A 289 -2.79 -21.31 -14.14
N GLY A 290 -2.45 -22.21 -13.21
CA GLY A 290 -2.23 -23.62 -13.52
C GLY A 290 -1.00 -23.88 -14.42
N GLY A 291 0.03 -23.02 -14.37
CA GLY A 291 1.27 -23.17 -15.15
C GLY A 291 1.21 -22.58 -16.56
N GLY A 292 0.25 -21.69 -16.82
CA GLY A 292 0.19 -20.93 -18.09
C GLY A 292 1.42 -20.05 -18.30
N LEU A 293 1.81 -19.86 -19.56
CA LEU A 293 2.94 -19.03 -19.96
C LEU A 293 2.63 -17.55 -19.71
N PHE A 294 3.51 -16.88 -18.95
CA PHE A 294 3.52 -15.42 -18.80
C PHE A 294 4.65 -14.81 -19.62
N THR A 295 4.42 -13.66 -20.21
CA THR A 295 5.49 -12.85 -20.77
C THR A 295 6.20 -12.12 -19.63
N THR A 296 7.32 -12.65 -19.19
CA THR A 296 8.32 -11.93 -18.40
C THR A 296 9.28 -11.28 -19.41
N GLU A 297 9.18 -9.98 -19.61
CA GLU A 297 10.19 -9.19 -20.34
C GLU A 297 11.22 -8.59 -19.39
#